data_847bbb4366a03ed6f65fe9ef8c471a98
#
_entry.id   847bbb4366a03ed6f65fe9ef8c471a98
#
_cell.length_a   1.000
_cell.length_b   1.000
_cell.length_c   1.000
_cell.angle_alpha   90.00
_cell.angle_beta   90.00
_cell.angle_gamma   90.00
#
_symmetry.space_group_name_H-M   'P 1'
#
loop_
_entity.id
_entity.type
_entity.pdbx_description
1 polymer ?
#
loop_
_entity_poly.entity_id
_entity_poly.type
_entity_poly.pdbx_seq_one_letter_code
_entity_poly.pdbx_strand_id
1 'polypeptide(L)'
;MKVTIVVPTLNEEKGIGSVVSEFRRLGYDVLVVDGGSKDRTREIAQQNGAKVILQTGKGKGNAVSDAFKILESDVVVLVDGDGSYPAEEVNKLLEPIKNGIADHVIGNRFHSYEKGAFTRLNLIGNKILNFFFRFAYGISLNDILSGYRALKKEVYKNVEIKKSGFEVEVELTVETLAKGFRVAEVPISYRKREGKTKLKPIRDGFRIGRAIYGMLRRYSPARYIYILGAIFVLLGLITGSYVVYGWLKGVTHILLAMLTTLFILMGVQFFVFGLITHLLFRSTMELRKEINELRKKS
;
A
#
# COMPACT_ATOMS: atom_id res chain seq x y z
N MET A 1 -15.71 18.65 11.71
CA MET A 1 -14.64 17.69 11.37
C MET A 1 -13.40 18.49 11.00
N LYS A 2 -12.38 18.42 11.84
CA LYS A 2 -11.08 19.08 11.61
C LYS A 2 -10.24 18.23 10.66
N VAL A 3 -9.81 18.81 9.53
CA VAL A 3 -8.99 18.13 8.52
C VAL A 3 -7.64 18.82 8.42
N THR A 4 -6.55 18.06 8.43
CA THR A 4 -5.20 18.57 8.18
C THR A 4 -4.60 17.87 6.95
N ILE A 5 -4.10 18.68 6.02
CA ILE A 5 -3.36 18.20 4.85
C ILE A 5 -1.91 18.00 5.26
N VAL A 6 -1.37 16.82 5.02
CA VAL A 6 0.03 16.46 5.30
C VAL A 6 0.77 16.28 3.98
N VAL A 7 1.84 17.04 3.82
CA VAL A 7 2.65 17.07 2.60
C VAL A 7 4.08 16.64 2.92
N PRO A 8 4.43 15.35 2.79
CA PRO A 8 5.82 14.90 2.89
C PRO A 8 6.61 15.46 1.70
N THR A 9 7.71 16.16 1.96
CA THR A 9 8.49 16.84 0.92
C THR A 9 9.99 16.56 1.00
N LEU A 10 10.62 16.57 -0.17
CA LEU A 10 12.09 16.62 -0.28
C LEU A 10 12.46 17.25 -1.64
N ASN A 11 13.01 18.46 -1.64
CA ASN A 11 13.38 19.21 -2.85
C ASN A 11 12.22 19.30 -3.86
N GLU A 12 11.14 19.96 -3.46
CA GLU A 12 9.91 20.19 -4.26
C GLU A 12 9.61 21.69 -4.41
N GLU A 13 10.65 22.55 -4.51
CA GLU A 13 10.48 24.01 -4.60
C GLU A 13 9.58 24.46 -5.74
N LYS A 14 9.46 23.67 -6.82
CA LYS A 14 8.63 24.00 -7.99
C LYS A 14 7.14 23.78 -7.74
N GLY A 15 6.76 22.73 -7.01
CA GLY A 15 5.36 22.34 -6.81
C GLY A 15 4.79 22.73 -5.45
N ILE A 16 5.63 22.84 -4.41
CA ILE A 16 5.15 23.02 -3.04
C ILE A 16 4.33 24.29 -2.83
N GLY A 17 4.65 25.36 -3.53
CA GLY A 17 3.95 26.64 -3.42
C GLY A 17 2.50 26.54 -3.90
N SER A 18 2.26 25.93 -5.06
CA SER A 18 0.92 25.72 -5.61
C SER A 18 0.12 24.77 -4.71
N VAL A 19 0.71 23.65 -4.29
CA VAL A 19 0.06 22.68 -3.39
C VAL A 19 -0.41 23.35 -2.10
N VAL A 20 0.46 24.06 -1.40
CA VAL A 20 0.09 24.72 -0.14
C VAL A 20 -0.97 25.78 -0.36
N SER A 21 -0.80 26.67 -1.35
CA SER A 21 -1.75 27.77 -1.61
C SER A 21 -3.12 27.26 -2.03
N GLU A 22 -3.21 26.21 -2.86
CA GLU A 22 -4.48 25.61 -3.26
C GLU A 22 -5.26 25.06 -2.05
N PHE A 23 -4.62 24.28 -1.16
CA PHE A 23 -5.29 23.76 0.03
C PHE A 23 -5.61 24.85 1.07
N ARG A 24 -4.74 25.82 1.25
CA ARG A 24 -5.02 26.97 2.15
C ARG A 24 -6.20 27.79 1.66
N ARG A 25 -6.33 28.01 0.35
CA ARG A 25 -7.49 28.71 -0.25
C ARG A 25 -8.81 27.96 -0.02
N LEU A 26 -8.78 26.63 0.06
CA LEU A 26 -9.92 25.79 0.41
C LEU A 26 -10.20 25.75 1.93
N GLY A 27 -9.42 26.47 2.75
CA GLY A 27 -9.61 26.57 4.20
C GLY A 27 -9.00 25.46 5.03
N TYR A 28 -8.16 24.61 4.44
CA TYR A 28 -7.50 23.51 5.18
C TYR A 28 -6.21 23.97 5.84
N ASP A 29 -5.93 23.38 7.02
CA ASP A 29 -4.61 23.48 7.63
C ASP A 29 -3.63 22.57 6.89
N VAL A 30 -2.43 23.11 6.60
CA VAL A 30 -1.39 22.38 5.85
C VAL A 30 -0.16 22.19 6.73
N LEU A 31 0.25 20.94 6.92
CA LEU A 31 1.50 20.53 7.58
C LEU A 31 2.45 19.97 6.53
N VAL A 32 3.54 20.67 6.27
CA VAL A 32 4.64 20.21 5.44
C VAL A 32 5.66 19.51 6.33
N VAL A 33 6.00 18.27 6.01
CA VAL A 33 7.04 17.48 6.70
C VAL A 33 8.23 17.32 5.76
N ASP A 34 9.27 18.10 6.03
CA ASP A 34 10.43 18.23 5.15
C ASP A 34 11.52 17.21 5.48
N GLY A 35 11.98 16.49 4.47
CA GLY A 35 13.01 15.47 4.54
C GLY A 35 14.46 15.98 4.56
N GLY A 36 14.68 17.26 4.86
CA GLY A 36 15.98 17.92 4.79
C GLY A 36 16.27 18.45 3.37
N SER A 37 15.31 19.17 2.78
CA SER A 37 15.47 19.82 1.47
C SER A 37 16.66 20.79 1.44
N LYS A 38 17.35 20.80 0.32
CA LYS A 38 18.52 21.66 0.06
C LYS A 38 18.17 22.86 -0.83
N ASP A 39 16.95 22.90 -1.35
CA ASP A 39 16.37 23.97 -2.14
C ASP A 39 15.46 24.85 -1.29
N ARG A 40 14.70 25.74 -1.91
CA ARG A 40 13.80 26.67 -1.24
C ARG A 40 12.44 26.08 -0.82
N THR A 41 12.29 24.76 -0.81
CA THR A 41 11.01 24.09 -0.49
C THR A 41 10.41 24.57 0.82
N ARG A 42 11.20 24.66 1.90
CA ARG A 42 10.71 25.07 3.24
C ARG A 42 10.26 26.51 3.29
N GLU A 43 11.06 27.41 2.71
CA GLU A 43 10.75 28.84 2.65
C GLU A 43 9.44 29.08 1.89
N ILE A 44 9.32 28.47 0.69
CA ILE A 44 8.13 28.61 -0.15
C ILE A 44 6.88 28.05 0.56
N ALA A 45 7.00 26.90 1.22
CA ALA A 45 5.89 26.34 1.98
C ALA A 45 5.42 27.26 3.11
N GLN A 46 6.35 27.83 3.89
CA GLN A 46 6.03 28.77 4.97
C GLN A 46 5.40 30.07 4.44
N GLN A 47 5.95 30.64 3.37
CA GLN A 47 5.41 31.85 2.73
C GLN A 47 3.97 31.67 2.23
N ASN A 48 3.59 30.44 1.82
CA ASN A 48 2.23 30.11 1.42
C ASN A 48 1.31 29.67 2.58
N GLY A 49 1.78 29.78 3.85
CA GLY A 49 0.95 29.58 5.03
C GLY A 49 0.91 28.14 5.55
N ALA A 50 1.87 27.28 5.19
CA ALA A 50 2.00 25.97 5.80
C ALA A 50 2.77 26.02 7.12
N LYS A 51 2.39 25.16 8.07
CA LYS A 51 3.28 24.78 9.16
C LYS A 51 4.35 23.82 8.62
N VAL A 52 5.62 24.11 8.86
CA VAL A 52 6.73 23.26 8.38
C VAL A 52 7.47 22.63 9.56
N ILE A 53 7.70 21.34 9.51
CA ILE A 53 8.54 20.59 10.44
C ILE A 53 9.58 19.78 9.69
N LEU A 54 10.71 19.52 10.33
CA LEU A 54 11.73 18.57 9.84
C LEU A 54 11.39 17.16 10.30
N GLN A 55 11.50 16.17 9.41
CA GLN A 55 11.34 14.77 9.80
C GLN A 55 12.52 14.26 10.62
N THR A 56 12.29 13.30 11.51
CA THR A 56 13.31 12.74 12.39
C THR A 56 14.22 11.70 11.72
N GLY A 57 13.75 11.07 10.66
CA GLY A 57 14.47 10.02 9.92
C GLY A 57 14.69 10.37 8.46
N LYS A 58 14.80 9.36 7.60
CA LYS A 58 14.93 9.53 6.14
C LYS A 58 13.79 8.83 5.40
N GLY A 59 13.28 9.50 4.36
CA GLY A 59 12.29 8.96 3.44
C GLY A 59 10.84 9.23 3.85
N LYS A 60 9.93 9.05 2.89
CA LYS A 60 8.52 9.46 2.98
C LYS A 60 7.79 8.82 4.18
N GLY A 61 8.09 7.55 4.47
CA GLY A 61 7.44 6.84 5.58
C GLY A 61 7.73 7.46 6.95
N ASN A 62 8.97 7.94 7.18
CA ASN A 62 9.29 8.65 8.42
C ASN A 62 8.57 9.99 8.51
N ALA A 63 8.49 10.74 7.41
CA ALA A 63 7.74 12.00 7.37
C ALA A 63 6.25 11.79 7.72
N VAL A 64 5.62 10.76 7.15
CA VAL A 64 4.22 10.40 7.47
C VAL A 64 4.07 9.96 8.92
N SER A 65 4.99 9.12 9.43
CA SER A 65 4.98 8.68 10.84
C SER A 65 5.11 9.85 11.80
N ASP A 66 6.00 10.80 11.53
CA ASP A 66 6.20 11.97 12.39
C ASP A 66 4.97 12.88 12.39
N ALA A 67 4.32 13.08 11.23
CA ALA A 67 3.05 13.79 11.17
C ALA A 67 1.96 13.11 12.02
N PHE A 68 1.81 11.80 11.92
CA PHE A 68 0.78 11.05 12.65
C PHE A 68 0.95 11.12 14.16
N LYS A 69 2.20 11.21 14.67
CA LYS A 69 2.47 11.35 16.11
C LYS A 69 1.98 12.66 16.68
N ILE A 70 2.14 13.77 15.93
CA ILE A 70 1.88 15.13 16.43
C ILE A 70 0.47 15.65 16.12
N LEU A 71 -0.23 15.08 15.14
CA LEU A 71 -1.54 15.55 14.71
C LEU A 71 -2.65 14.97 15.59
N GLU A 72 -3.67 15.82 15.84
CA GLU A 72 -4.89 15.47 16.59
C GLU A 72 -6.16 15.77 15.80
N SER A 73 -6.05 15.88 14.46
CA SER A 73 -7.18 16.18 13.57
C SER A 73 -8.09 14.96 13.41
N ASP A 74 -9.38 15.17 13.18
CA ASP A 74 -10.35 14.09 12.95
C ASP A 74 -10.01 13.28 11.72
N VAL A 75 -9.48 13.96 10.68
CA VAL A 75 -9.02 13.35 9.44
C VAL A 75 -7.69 13.98 9.00
N VAL A 76 -6.78 13.14 8.57
CA VAL A 76 -5.54 13.54 7.90
C VAL A 76 -5.65 13.19 6.42
N VAL A 77 -5.27 14.13 5.56
CA VAL A 77 -5.16 13.89 4.12
C VAL A 77 -3.68 13.96 3.73
N LEU A 78 -3.14 12.85 3.24
CA LEU A 78 -1.79 12.80 2.67
C LEU A 78 -1.84 13.25 1.21
N VAL A 79 -0.88 14.05 0.77
CA VAL A 79 -0.71 14.48 -0.62
C VAL A 79 0.76 14.73 -0.93
N ASP A 80 1.20 14.46 -2.16
CA ASP A 80 2.58 14.74 -2.57
C ASP A 80 2.77 16.24 -2.86
N GLY A 81 3.99 16.75 -2.64
CA GLY A 81 4.33 18.17 -2.78
C GLY A 81 4.68 18.62 -4.21
N ASP A 82 4.40 17.79 -5.23
CA ASP A 82 4.83 17.98 -6.62
C ASP A 82 3.75 18.58 -7.55
N GLY A 83 2.60 18.96 -7.00
CA GLY A 83 1.49 19.59 -7.74
C GLY A 83 0.66 18.62 -8.58
N SER A 84 0.92 17.32 -8.52
CA SER A 84 0.23 16.32 -9.35
C SER A 84 -1.20 16.03 -8.92
N TYR A 85 -1.58 16.33 -7.67
CA TYR A 85 -2.90 16.08 -7.12
C TYR A 85 -3.70 17.39 -6.99
N PRO A 86 -4.82 17.57 -7.72
CA PRO A 86 -5.67 18.74 -7.58
C PRO A 86 -6.28 18.84 -6.18
N ALA A 87 -6.16 20.00 -5.55
CA ALA A 87 -6.70 20.21 -4.20
C ALA A 87 -8.24 20.13 -4.17
N GLU A 88 -8.91 20.49 -5.26
CA GLU A 88 -10.37 20.43 -5.39
C GLU A 88 -10.92 19.00 -5.25
N GLU A 89 -10.10 17.99 -5.54
CA GLU A 89 -10.46 16.58 -5.45
C GLU A 89 -10.53 16.07 -4.00
N VAL A 90 -10.07 16.85 -3.03
CA VAL A 90 -10.04 16.45 -1.60
C VAL A 90 -11.41 16.03 -1.08
N ASN A 91 -12.47 16.71 -1.54
CA ASN A 91 -13.83 16.39 -1.09
C ASN A 91 -14.27 14.97 -1.49
N LYS A 92 -13.79 14.44 -2.64
CA LYS A 92 -14.07 13.07 -3.06
C LYS A 92 -13.48 12.06 -2.08
N LEU A 93 -12.30 12.37 -1.49
CA LEU A 93 -11.69 11.50 -0.49
C LEU A 93 -12.38 11.61 0.88
N LEU A 94 -12.88 12.80 1.22
CA LEU A 94 -13.52 13.05 2.51
C LEU A 94 -14.95 12.53 2.57
N GLU A 95 -15.65 12.48 1.45
CA GLU A 95 -17.07 12.07 1.39
C GLU A 95 -17.33 10.66 1.94
N PRO A 96 -16.62 9.59 1.54
CA PRO A 96 -16.83 8.27 2.10
C PRO A 96 -16.51 8.19 3.61
N ILE A 97 -15.61 9.05 4.11
CA ILE A 97 -15.31 9.16 5.53
C ILE A 97 -16.48 9.82 6.27
N LYS A 98 -16.99 10.96 5.76
CA LYS A 98 -18.12 11.67 6.34
C LYS A 98 -19.37 10.80 6.41
N ASN A 99 -19.62 10.02 5.36
CA ASN A 99 -20.77 9.11 5.26
C ASN A 99 -20.59 7.80 6.04
N GLY A 100 -19.46 7.62 6.75
CA GLY A 100 -19.18 6.41 7.50
C GLY A 100 -18.99 5.15 6.67
N ILE A 101 -18.74 5.28 5.36
CA ILE A 101 -18.53 4.15 4.43
C ILE A 101 -17.12 3.57 4.59
N ALA A 102 -16.12 4.43 4.75
CA ALA A 102 -14.72 4.04 4.86
C ALA A 102 -14.00 4.78 6.00
N ASP A 103 -12.91 4.21 6.45
CA ASP A 103 -12.06 4.77 7.49
C ASP A 103 -10.71 5.25 6.90
N HIS A 104 -10.34 4.70 5.73
CA HIS A 104 -9.21 5.09 4.89
C HIS A 104 -9.65 5.12 3.43
N VAL A 105 -9.46 6.24 2.74
CA VAL A 105 -9.83 6.44 1.34
C VAL A 105 -8.60 6.73 0.51
N ILE A 106 -8.52 6.09 -0.65
CA ILE A 106 -7.41 6.17 -1.61
C ILE A 106 -7.92 6.80 -2.90
N GLY A 107 -7.24 7.82 -3.41
CA GLY A 107 -7.55 8.41 -4.70
C GLY A 107 -6.94 7.61 -5.85
N ASN A 108 -7.77 7.10 -6.75
CA ASN A 108 -7.35 6.33 -7.93
C ASN A 108 -7.01 7.28 -9.07
N ARG A 109 -5.72 7.37 -9.40
CA ARG A 109 -5.16 8.23 -10.45
C ARG A 109 -5.41 7.71 -11.86
N PHE A 110 -5.71 6.42 -12.02
CA PHE A 110 -5.88 5.80 -13.34
C PHE A 110 -7.24 6.08 -13.97
N HIS A 111 -8.17 6.67 -13.22
CA HIS A 111 -9.47 7.05 -13.75
C HIS A 111 -9.36 8.21 -14.76
N SER A 112 -8.57 9.24 -14.41
CA SER A 112 -8.36 10.41 -15.26
C SER A 112 -6.97 11.00 -14.99
N TYR A 113 -6.11 11.05 -16.01
CA TYR A 113 -4.77 11.62 -15.88
C TYR A 113 -4.33 12.36 -17.14
N GLU A 114 -3.55 13.40 -16.95
CA GLU A 114 -3.00 14.19 -18.04
C GLU A 114 -2.01 13.38 -18.90
N LYS A 115 -1.99 13.68 -20.20
CA LYS A 115 -1.04 13.06 -21.13
C LYS A 115 0.39 13.30 -20.69
N GLY A 116 1.15 12.23 -20.46
CA GLY A 116 2.54 12.30 -19.99
C GLY A 116 2.70 12.30 -18.47
N ALA A 117 1.64 12.19 -17.67
CA ALA A 117 1.73 12.01 -16.22
C ALA A 117 2.32 10.65 -15.84
N PHE A 118 2.08 9.62 -16.65
CA PHE A 118 2.65 8.28 -16.48
C PHE A 118 3.44 7.83 -17.72
N THR A 119 4.56 7.15 -17.49
CA THR A 119 5.25 6.38 -18.54
C THR A 119 4.55 5.03 -18.74
N ARG A 120 4.72 4.40 -19.91
CA ARG A 120 4.21 3.03 -20.16
C ARG A 120 4.71 2.04 -19.12
N LEU A 121 5.98 2.17 -18.71
CA LEU A 121 6.58 1.31 -17.68
C LEU A 121 5.89 1.48 -16.32
N ASN A 122 5.56 2.72 -15.93
CA ASN A 122 4.82 2.98 -14.69
C ASN A 122 3.42 2.36 -14.71
N LEU A 123 2.70 2.45 -15.83
CA LEU A 123 1.37 1.87 -15.98
C LEU A 123 1.40 0.34 -15.86
N ILE A 124 2.34 -0.31 -16.57
CA ILE A 124 2.50 -1.77 -16.50
C ILE A 124 2.92 -2.20 -15.09
N GLY A 125 3.92 -1.52 -14.51
CA GLY A 125 4.40 -1.81 -13.16
C GLY A 125 3.29 -1.69 -12.10
N ASN A 126 2.48 -0.63 -12.17
CA ASN A 126 1.33 -0.46 -11.26
C ASN A 126 0.29 -1.58 -11.44
N LYS A 127 -0.07 -1.96 -12.69
CA LYS A 127 -1.00 -3.06 -12.94
C LYS A 127 -0.50 -4.38 -12.35
N ILE A 128 0.79 -4.68 -12.52
CA ILE A 128 1.41 -5.88 -11.96
C ILE A 128 1.38 -5.84 -10.41
N LEU A 129 1.73 -4.71 -9.81
CA LEU A 129 1.74 -4.56 -8.35
C LEU A 129 0.32 -4.64 -7.77
N ASN A 130 -0.66 -4.00 -8.40
CA ASN A 130 -2.07 -4.10 -8.00
C ASN A 130 -2.61 -5.53 -8.14
N PHE A 131 -2.23 -6.25 -9.20
CA PHE A 131 -2.58 -7.67 -9.37
C PHE A 131 -2.00 -8.53 -8.24
N PHE A 132 -0.71 -8.37 -7.92
CA PHE A 132 -0.10 -9.09 -6.80
C PHE A 132 -0.72 -8.71 -5.45
N PHE A 133 -1.05 -7.44 -5.24
CA PHE A 133 -1.74 -7.00 -4.04
C PHE A 133 -3.13 -7.65 -3.91
N ARG A 134 -3.93 -7.61 -4.98
CA ARG A 134 -5.24 -8.27 -5.04
C ARG A 134 -5.13 -9.77 -4.76
N PHE A 135 -4.17 -10.43 -5.39
CA PHE A 135 -3.90 -11.85 -5.16
C PHE A 135 -3.49 -12.13 -3.72
N ALA A 136 -2.62 -11.30 -3.14
CA ALA A 136 -2.11 -11.46 -1.78
C ALA A 136 -3.16 -11.19 -0.68
N TYR A 137 -4.03 -10.18 -0.89
CA TYR A 137 -4.94 -9.70 0.17
C TYR A 137 -6.42 -9.94 -0.14
N GLY A 138 -6.78 -10.33 -1.36
CA GLY A 138 -8.16 -10.57 -1.78
C GLY A 138 -9.01 -9.31 -1.95
N ILE A 139 -8.38 -8.13 -1.92
CA ILE A 139 -9.04 -6.84 -2.02
C ILE A 139 -8.69 -6.22 -3.36
N SER A 140 -9.72 -5.80 -4.10
CA SER A 140 -9.54 -5.15 -5.39
C SER A 140 -9.36 -3.65 -5.20
N LEU A 141 -8.09 -3.20 -5.26
CA LEU A 141 -7.71 -1.81 -5.40
C LEU A 141 -7.00 -1.64 -6.74
N ASN A 142 -7.27 -0.52 -7.42
CA ASN A 142 -6.70 -0.24 -8.73
C ASN A 142 -5.45 0.64 -8.66
N ASP A 143 -5.24 1.36 -7.53
CA ASP A 143 -4.10 2.24 -7.34
C ASP A 143 -3.56 2.24 -5.89
N ILE A 144 -2.93 1.14 -5.49
CA ILE A 144 -2.34 1.00 -4.15
C ILE A 144 -1.15 1.93 -3.89
N LEU A 145 -0.56 2.50 -4.95
CA LEU A 145 0.60 3.39 -4.87
C LEU A 145 0.23 4.87 -4.91
N SER A 146 -1.05 5.21 -4.91
CA SER A 146 -1.47 6.61 -4.83
C SER A 146 -1.06 7.25 -3.51
N GLY A 147 -0.46 8.44 -3.58
CA GLY A 147 -0.10 9.26 -2.42
C GLY A 147 -1.27 10.08 -1.86
N TYR A 148 -2.36 10.24 -2.61
CA TYR A 148 -3.53 11.03 -2.20
C TYR A 148 -4.49 10.15 -1.40
N ARG A 149 -4.49 10.32 -0.09
CA ARG A 149 -5.19 9.44 0.85
C ARG A 149 -5.82 10.24 1.98
N ALA A 150 -7.01 9.86 2.40
CA ALA A 150 -7.65 10.40 3.60
C ALA A 150 -7.77 9.29 4.66
N LEU A 151 -7.38 9.58 5.90
CA LEU A 151 -7.39 8.63 7.02
C LEU A 151 -8.09 9.27 8.23
N LYS A 152 -9.03 8.56 8.85
CA LYS A 152 -9.61 8.92 10.14
C LYS A 152 -8.57 8.89 11.26
N LYS A 153 -8.85 9.63 12.34
CA LYS A 153 -7.98 9.68 13.53
C LYS A 153 -7.70 8.29 14.09
N GLU A 154 -8.72 7.44 14.19
CA GLU A 154 -8.58 6.07 14.67
C GLU A 154 -7.64 5.24 13.80
N VAL A 155 -7.59 5.50 12.49
CA VAL A 155 -6.68 4.80 11.58
C VAL A 155 -5.26 5.29 11.78
N TYR A 156 -5.00 6.60 11.56
CA TYR A 156 -3.63 7.09 11.54
C TYR A 156 -2.93 7.05 12.91
N LYS A 157 -3.69 7.03 14.02
CA LYS A 157 -3.13 6.84 15.36
C LYS A 157 -2.81 5.37 15.68
N ASN A 158 -3.41 4.43 14.97
CA ASN A 158 -3.21 3.00 15.23
C ASN A 158 -2.28 2.30 14.22
N VAL A 159 -2.07 2.84 13.00
CA VAL A 159 -1.18 2.22 12.02
C VAL A 159 0.29 2.40 12.40
N GLU A 160 1.08 1.35 12.21
CA GLU A 160 2.52 1.37 12.44
C GLU A 160 3.25 1.44 11.10
N ILE A 161 4.01 2.51 10.86
CA ILE A 161 4.82 2.67 9.65
C ILE A 161 6.26 2.27 9.97
N LYS A 162 6.73 1.19 9.34
CA LYS A 162 8.09 0.64 9.50
C LYS A 162 8.97 0.86 8.27
N LYS A 163 8.33 1.11 7.11
CA LYS A 163 9.01 1.35 5.85
C LYS A 163 9.28 2.82 5.64
N SER A 164 10.48 3.15 5.19
CA SER A 164 10.91 4.55 5.02
C SER A 164 10.73 5.07 3.60
N GLY A 165 10.52 4.20 2.59
CA GLY A 165 10.47 4.55 1.17
C GLY A 165 9.06 4.73 0.61
N PHE A 166 8.94 4.53 -0.71
CA PHE A 166 7.67 4.60 -1.45
C PHE A 166 6.75 3.39 -1.18
N GLU A 167 7.22 2.40 -0.48
CA GLU A 167 6.41 1.27 0.00
C GLU A 167 5.45 1.65 1.14
N VAL A 168 5.54 2.88 1.66
CA VAL A 168 4.65 3.37 2.73
C VAL A 168 3.18 3.36 2.35
N GLU A 169 2.85 3.62 1.09
CA GLU A 169 1.48 3.59 0.59
C GLU A 169 0.87 2.19 0.72
N VAL A 170 1.64 1.17 0.36
CA VAL A 170 1.24 -0.23 0.52
C VAL A 170 1.14 -0.60 1.98
N GLU A 171 2.12 -0.20 2.80
CA GLU A 171 2.13 -0.47 4.24
C GLU A 171 0.91 0.13 4.94
N LEU A 172 0.58 1.39 4.68
CA LEU A 172 -0.60 2.04 5.21
C LEU A 172 -1.88 1.27 4.88
N THR A 173 -2.02 0.82 3.62
CA THR A 173 -3.19 0.05 3.20
C THR A 173 -3.28 -1.27 3.95
N VAL A 174 -2.17 -2.01 4.01
CA VAL A 174 -2.12 -3.33 4.66
C VAL A 174 -2.34 -3.23 6.17
N GLU A 175 -1.70 -2.26 6.84
CA GLU A 175 -1.88 -2.02 8.28
C GLU A 175 -3.33 -1.63 8.60
N THR A 176 -3.93 -0.77 7.77
CA THR A 176 -5.35 -0.40 7.91
C THR A 176 -6.25 -1.63 7.87
N LEU A 177 -6.07 -2.48 6.84
CA LEU A 177 -6.87 -3.69 6.65
C LEU A 177 -6.64 -4.73 7.76
N ALA A 178 -5.38 -4.92 8.16
CA ALA A 178 -5.00 -5.87 9.22
C ALA A 178 -5.59 -5.50 10.59
N LYS A 179 -5.88 -4.22 10.81
CA LYS A 179 -6.53 -3.73 12.03
C LYS A 179 -8.05 -3.68 11.94
N GLY A 180 -8.63 -4.17 10.82
CA GLY A 180 -10.07 -4.30 10.62
C GLY A 180 -10.77 -3.00 10.20
N PHE A 181 -10.03 -1.97 9.81
CA PHE A 181 -10.60 -0.74 9.26
C PHE A 181 -11.00 -0.92 7.80
N ARG A 182 -11.97 -0.13 7.36
CA ARG A 182 -12.51 -0.18 6.00
C ARG A 182 -11.73 0.72 5.08
N VAL A 183 -11.31 0.18 3.94
CA VAL A 183 -10.61 0.91 2.88
C VAL A 183 -11.53 1.06 1.68
N ALA A 184 -11.62 2.26 1.11
CA ALA A 184 -12.30 2.53 -0.15
C ALA A 184 -11.38 3.24 -1.13
N GLU A 185 -11.71 3.16 -2.40
CA GLU A 185 -11.02 3.85 -3.48
C GLU A 185 -12.01 4.75 -4.20
N VAL A 186 -11.59 5.99 -4.51
CA VAL A 186 -12.40 6.95 -5.25
C VAL A 186 -11.66 7.46 -6.49
N PRO A 187 -12.36 7.71 -7.60
CA PRO A 187 -11.73 8.23 -8.81
C PRO A 187 -11.30 9.69 -8.60
N ILE A 188 -10.05 9.98 -8.96
CA ILE A 188 -9.49 11.34 -8.94
C ILE A 188 -8.83 11.68 -10.27
N SER A 189 -8.65 12.97 -10.52
CA SER A 189 -7.79 13.49 -11.58
C SER A 189 -6.33 13.50 -11.14
N TYR A 190 -5.42 13.33 -12.09
CA TYR A 190 -3.99 13.37 -11.82
C TYR A 190 -3.26 14.21 -12.87
N ARG A 191 -2.61 15.26 -12.43
CA ARG A 191 -1.87 16.21 -13.27
C ARG A 191 -0.45 15.70 -13.53
N LYS A 192 0.18 16.23 -14.57
CA LYS A 192 1.62 16.04 -14.77
C LYS A 192 2.37 16.78 -13.64
N ARG A 193 3.28 16.07 -12.97
CA ARG A 193 4.05 16.64 -11.85
C ARG A 193 4.96 17.81 -12.28
N GLU A 194 5.15 18.73 -11.39
CA GLU A 194 6.16 19.76 -11.51
C GLU A 194 7.50 19.25 -10.95
N GLY A 195 8.56 19.30 -11.78
CA GLY A 195 9.88 18.85 -11.38
C GLY A 195 10.27 17.42 -11.80
N LYS A 196 11.42 16.93 -11.30
CA LYS A 196 11.99 15.63 -11.68
C LYS A 196 11.43 14.50 -10.81
N THR A 197 11.12 13.35 -11.42
CA THR A 197 10.72 12.15 -10.66
C THR A 197 11.87 11.62 -9.81
N LYS A 198 11.59 11.28 -8.56
CA LYS A 198 12.54 10.65 -7.63
C LYS A 198 12.40 9.12 -7.63
N LEU A 199 11.29 8.62 -8.17
CA LEU A 199 11.02 7.20 -8.28
C LEU A 199 11.88 6.57 -9.38
N LYS A 200 12.60 5.50 -9.03
CA LYS A 200 13.37 4.66 -9.96
C LYS A 200 12.55 3.40 -10.23
N PRO A 201 11.86 3.28 -11.40
CA PRO A 201 10.79 2.30 -11.60
C PRO A 201 11.18 0.85 -11.28
N ILE A 202 12.35 0.39 -11.74
CA ILE A 202 12.79 -0.99 -11.54
C ILE A 202 13.18 -1.23 -10.08
N ARG A 203 14.03 -0.37 -9.49
CA ARG A 203 14.52 -0.53 -8.12
C ARG A 203 13.42 -0.40 -7.08
N ASP A 204 12.60 0.62 -7.24
CA ASP A 204 11.52 0.88 -6.27
C ASP A 204 10.37 -0.10 -6.49
N GLY A 205 10.10 -0.54 -7.74
CA GLY A 205 9.17 -1.61 -8.05
C GLY A 205 9.55 -2.94 -7.37
N PHE A 206 10.86 -3.30 -7.40
CA PHE A 206 11.34 -4.49 -6.69
C PHE A 206 11.19 -4.35 -5.16
N ARG A 207 11.47 -3.16 -4.60
CA ARG A 207 11.27 -2.87 -3.18
C ARG A 207 9.81 -3.01 -2.77
N ILE A 208 8.89 -2.46 -3.56
CA ILE A 208 7.46 -2.54 -3.31
C ILE A 208 6.99 -3.99 -3.40
N GLY A 209 7.41 -4.75 -4.44
CA GLY A 209 7.12 -6.18 -4.56
C GLY A 209 7.60 -6.99 -3.35
N ARG A 210 8.84 -6.72 -2.89
CA ARG A 210 9.39 -7.34 -1.67
C ARG A 210 8.61 -6.95 -0.42
N ALA A 211 8.12 -5.70 -0.33
CA ALA A 211 7.28 -5.26 0.77
C ALA A 211 5.93 -6.00 0.76
N ILE A 212 5.26 -6.10 -0.39
CA ILE A 212 4.02 -6.88 -0.56
C ILE A 212 4.23 -8.34 -0.12
N TYR A 213 5.32 -8.97 -0.56
CA TYR A 213 5.66 -10.34 -0.17
C TYR A 213 5.91 -10.49 1.34
N GLY A 214 6.68 -9.57 1.95
CA GLY A 214 6.94 -9.57 3.39
C GLY A 214 5.68 -9.38 4.22
N MET A 215 4.77 -8.52 3.76
CA MET A 215 3.48 -8.29 4.39
C MET A 215 2.52 -9.46 4.19
N LEU A 216 2.55 -10.12 3.03
CA LEU A 216 1.78 -11.34 2.77
C LEU A 216 2.11 -12.42 3.82
N ARG A 217 3.39 -12.62 4.10
CA ARG A 217 3.84 -13.57 5.13
C ARG A 217 3.33 -13.19 6.53
N ARG A 218 3.28 -11.90 6.85
CA ARG A 218 2.87 -11.41 8.18
C ARG A 218 1.35 -11.40 8.38
N TYR A 219 0.59 -10.96 7.37
CA TYR A 219 -0.86 -10.69 7.50
C TYR A 219 -1.76 -11.69 6.78
N SER A 220 -1.18 -12.56 5.95
CA SER A 220 -1.92 -13.62 5.24
C SER A 220 -1.08 -14.91 5.16
N PRO A 221 -0.64 -15.45 6.32
CA PRO A 221 0.29 -16.60 6.32
C PRO A 221 -0.30 -17.83 5.61
N ALA A 222 -1.60 -18.05 5.69
CA ALA A 222 -2.26 -19.15 5.01
C ALA A 222 -2.10 -19.09 3.48
N ARG A 223 -2.26 -17.91 2.86
CA ARG A 223 -2.05 -17.75 1.41
C ARG A 223 -0.62 -18.00 0.98
N TYR A 224 0.33 -17.56 1.78
CA TYR A 224 1.74 -17.86 1.55
C TYR A 224 2.01 -19.38 1.52
N ILE A 225 1.43 -20.12 2.46
CA ILE A 225 1.54 -21.57 2.55
C ILE A 225 0.86 -22.25 1.35
N TYR A 226 -0.33 -21.78 0.92
CA TYR A 226 -1.01 -22.31 -0.27
C TYR A 226 -0.20 -22.11 -1.56
N ILE A 227 0.49 -20.95 -1.71
CA ILE A 227 1.36 -20.71 -2.86
C ILE A 227 2.51 -21.73 -2.89
N LEU A 228 3.15 -21.99 -1.75
CA LEU A 228 4.19 -23.01 -1.65
C LEU A 228 3.65 -24.39 -2.03
N GLY A 229 2.48 -24.76 -1.52
CA GLY A 229 1.80 -26.00 -1.88
C GLY A 229 1.56 -26.15 -3.38
N ALA A 230 1.05 -25.07 -4.01
CA ALA A 230 0.80 -25.04 -5.45
C ALA A 230 2.09 -25.20 -6.28
N ILE A 231 3.20 -24.59 -5.84
CA ILE A 231 4.50 -24.74 -6.51
C ILE A 231 4.96 -26.20 -6.45
N PHE A 232 4.88 -26.84 -5.28
CA PHE A 232 5.28 -28.25 -5.14
C PHE A 232 4.40 -29.17 -5.95
N VAL A 233 3.08 -29.00 -5.98
CA VAL A 233 2.18 -29.78 -6.82
C VAL A 233 2.52 -29.58 -8.30
N LEU A 234 2.78 -28.34 -8.74
CA LEU A 234 3.15 -28.06 -10.13
C LEU A 234 4.47 -28.77 -10.52
N LEU A 235 5.48 -28.72 -9.66
CA LEU A 235 6.73 -29.43 -9.86
C LEU A 235 6.50 -30.96 -9.94
N GLY A 236 5.64 -31.50 -9.06
CA GLY A 236 5.25 -32.89 -9.10
C GLY A 236 4.52 -33.28 -10.39
N LEU A 237 3.60 -32.42 -10.88
CA LEU A 237 2.91 -32.68 -12.16
C LEU A 237 3.86 -32.64 -13.36
N ILE A 238 4.80 -31.70 -13.39
CA ILE A 238 5.81 -31.59 -14.46
C ILE A 238 6.70 -32.83 -14.48
N THR A 239 7.28 -33.16 -13.33
CA THR A 239 8.18 -34.36 -13.22
C THR A 239 7.41 -35.66 -13.45
N GLY A 240 6.17 -35.75 -12.96
CA GLY A 240 5.30 -36.92 -13.18
C GLY A 240 4.94 -37.11 -14.64
N SER A 241 4.61 -36.06 -15.35
CA SER A 241 4.32 -36.09 -16.81
C SER A 241 5.56 -36.64 -17.58
N TYR A 242 6.76 -36.18 -17.20
CA TYR A 242 7.99 -36.66 -17.82
C TYR A 242 8.26 -38.15 -17.50
N VAL A 243 8.02 -38.61 -16.27
CA VAL A 243 8.14 -40.02 -15.88
C VAL A 243 7.18 -40.90 -16.69
N VAL A 244 5.91 -40.51 -16.81
CA VAL A 244 4.90 -41.21 -17.59
C VAL A 244 5.29 -41.27 -19.07
N TYR A 245 5.76 -40.15 -19.63
CA TYR A 245 6.24 -40.14 -21.03
C TYR A 245 7.42 -41.08 -21.26
N GLY A 246 8.40 -41.14 -20.33
CA GLY A 246 9.51 -42.08 -20.40
C GLY A 246 9.03 -43.54 -20.34
N TRP A 247 8.10 -43.84 -19.43
CA TRP A 247 7.52 -45.19 -19.29
C TRP A 247 6.83 -45.66 -20.55
N LEU A 248 6.07 -44.80 -21.22
CA LEU A 248 5.43 -45.09 -22.51
C LEU A 248 6.47 -45.42 -23.61
N LYS A 249 7.71 -44.96 -23.47
CA LYS A 249 8.83 -45.26 -24.37
C LYS A 249 9.73 -46.41 -23.88
N GLY A 250 9.32 -47.15 -22.85
CA GLY A 250 10.07 -48.24 -22.29
C GLY A 250 11.26 -47.88 -21.40
N VAL A 251 11.36 -46.59 -21.01
CA VAL A 251 12.41 -46.06 -20.13
C VAL A 251 11.85 -45.81 -18.74
N THR A 252 12.47 -46.40 -17.70
CA THR A 252 12.05 -46.23 -16.31
C THR A 252 12.92 -45.22 -15.58
N HIS A 253 12.30 -44.21 -14.96
CA HIS A 253 12.98 -43.17 -14.16
C HIS A 253 12.63 -43.30 -12.68
N ILE A 254 13.11 -44.36 -11.97
CA ILE A 254 12.72 -44.68 -10.59
C ILE A 254 12.97 -43.51 -9.63
N LEU A 255 14.19 -42.94 -9.64
CA LEU A 255 14.53 -41.80 -8.76
C LEU A 255 13.64 -40.57 -9.01
N LEU A 256 13.34 -40.31 -10.27
CA LEU A 256 12.46 -39.18 -10.62
C LEU A 256 10.99 -39.43 -10.20
N ALA A 257 10.53 -40.67 -10.29
CA ALA A 257 9.22 -41.09 -9.79
C ALA A 257 9.11 -40.90 -8.26
N MET A 258 10.15 -41.25 -7.51
CA MET A 258 10.22 -41.04 -6.06
C MET A 258 10.20 -39.53 -5.75
N LEU A 259 10.96 -38.72 -6.48
CA LEU A 259 10.98 -37.27 -6.33
C LEU A 259 9.62 -36.66 -6.66
N THR A 260 8.95 -37.14 -7.70
CA THR A 260 7.59 -36.76 -8.07
C THR A 260 6.60 -36.96 -6.92
N THR A 261 6.64 -38.16 -6.34
CA THR A 261 5.80 -38.53 -5.18
C THR A 261 6.08 -37.61 -4.00
N LEU A 262 7.35 -37.32 -3.72
CA LEU A 262 7.75 -36.40 -2.65
C LEU A 262 7.18 -34.98 -2.89
N PHE A 263 7.29 -34.46 -4.11
CA PHE A 263 6.74 -33.15 -4.45
C PHE A 263 5.23 -33.09 -4.27
N ILE A 264 4.48 -34.09 -4.73
CA ILE A 264 3.02 -34.14 -4.54
C ILE A 264 2.65 -34.19 -3.06
N LEU A 265 3.30 -35.09 -2.29
CA LEU A 265 3.05 -35.21 -0.85
C LEU A 265 3.34 -33.88 -0.10
N MET A 266 4.49 -33.27 -0.38
CA MET A 266 4.82 -31.94 0.21
C MET A 266 3.77 -30.89 -0.16
N GLY A 267 3.33 -30.85 -1.43
CA GLY A 267 2.29 -29.94 -1.88
C GLY A 267 0.99 -30.14 -1.10
N VAL A 268 0.52 -31.37 -0.95
CA VAL A 268 -0.68 -31.70 -0.16
C VAL A 268 -0.52 -31.30 1.31
N GLN A 269 0.65 -31.58 1.92
CA GLN A 269 0.93 -31.16 3.30
C GLN A 269 0.86 -29.64 3.47
N PHE A 270 1.42 -28.87 2.53
CA PHE A 270 1.30 -27.39 2.56
C PHE A 270 -0.15 -26.94 2.43
N PHE A 271 -1.00 -27.59 1.64
CA PHE A 271 -2.42 -27.25 1.59
C PHE A 271 -3.12 -27.52 2.93
N VAL A 272 -2.85 -28.64 3.59
CA VAL A 272 -3.39 -28.95 4.92
C VAL A 272 -2.92 -27.92 5.95
N PHE A 273 -1.63 -27.60 6.00
CA PHE A 273 -1.11 -26.55 6.88
C PHE A 273 -1.72 -25.16 6.58
N GLY A 274 -1.92 -24.84 5.30
CA GLY A 274 -2.59 -23.63 4.88
C GLY A 274 -4.01 -23.55 5.41
N LEU A 275 -4.77 -24.64 5.35
CA LEU A 275 -6.12 -24.73 5.88
C LEU A 275 -6.15 -24.53 7.40
N ILE A 276 -5.30 -25.22 8.14
CA ILE A 276 -5.18 -25.06 9.60
C ILE A 276 -4.84 -23.62 9.95
N THR A 277 -3.84 -23.03 9.27
CA THR A 277 -3.43 -21.64 9.49
C THR A 277 -4.58 -20.65 9.18
N HIS A 278 -5.37 -20.92 8.14
CA HIS A 278 -6.52 -20.10 7.79
C HIS A 278 -7.58 -20.13 8.89
N LEU A 279 -7.92 -21.30 9.40
CA LEU A 279 -8.91 -21.47 10.47
C LEU A 279 -8.46 -20.80 11.77
N LEU A 280 -7.19 -20.99 12.17
CA LEU A 280 -6.62 -20.35 13.37
C LEU A 280 -6.60 -18.82 13.24
N PHE A 281 -6.21 -18.30 12.07
CA PHE A 281 -6.18 -16.86 11.84
C PHE A 281 -7.58 -16.24 11.89
N ARG A 282 -8.57 -16.91 11.28
CA ARG A 282 -9.96 -16.49 11.31
C ARG A 282 -10.50 -16.45 12.73
N SER A 283 -10.32 -17.51 13.51
CA SER A 283 -10.74 -17.57 14.92
C SER A 283 -10.09 -16.46 15.76
N THR A 284 -8.78 -16.21 15.56
CA THR A 284 -8.07 -15.13 16.26
C THR A 284 -8.64 -13.74 15.91
N MET A 285 -9.03 -13.53 14.65
CA MET A 285 -9.61 -12.24 14.21
C MET A 285 -11.03 -12.04 14.76
N GLU A 286 -11.83 -13.09 14.85
CA GLU A 286 -13.17 -13.06 15.46
C GLU A 286 -13.06 -12.70 16.96
N LEU A 287 -12.19 -13.35 17.71
CA LEU A 287 -11.92 -13.03 19.12
C LEU A 287 -11.45 -11.59 19.32
N ARG A 288 -10.57 -11.08 18.45
CA ARG A 288 -10.14 -9.67 18.53
C ARG A 288 -11.28 -8.68 18.29
N LYS A 289 -12.22 -8.99 17.39
CA LYS A 289 -13.40 -8.16 17.16
C LYS A 289 -14.27 -8.10 18.42
N GLU A 290 -14.56 -9.24 19.02
CA GLU A 290 -15.34 -9.32 20.26
C GLU A 290 -14.69 -8.54 21.41
N ILE A 291 -13.37 -8.70 21.61
CA ILE A 291 -12.61 -7.94 22.62
C ILE A 291 -12.71 -6.43 22.37
N ASN A 292 -12.60 -6.00 21.11
CA ASN A 292 -12.70 -4.58 20.77
C ASN A 292 -14.11 -4.02 20.96
N GLU A 293 -15.15 -4.82 20.71
CA GLU A 293 -16.53 -4.44 20.98
C GLU A 293 -16.81 -4.33 22.48
N LEU A 294 -16.30 -5.24 23.28
CA LEU A 294 -16.39 -5.17 24.74
C LEU A 294 -15.69 -3.93 25.31
N ARG A 295 -14.49 -3.59 24.80
CA ARG A 295 -13.76 -2.37 25.19
C ARG A 295 -14.47 -1.06 24.83
N LYS A 296 -15.34 -1.07 23.80
CA LYS A 296 -16.14 0.13 23.43
C LYS A 296 -17.38 0.30 24.30
N LYS A 297 -17.80 -0.77 25.00
CA LYS A 297 -18.97 -0.76 25.88
C LYS A 297 -18.61 -0.49 27.35
N SER A 298 -17.35 -0.62 27.73
CA SER A 298 -16.82 -0.24 29.02
C SER A 298 -16.23 1.19 28.99
#